data_7b94641bdd8dbf343316bd6f65c06525
#
_entry.id   7b94641bdd8dbf343316bd6f65c06525
#
_cell.length_a   1.000
_cell.length_b   1.000
_cell.length_c   1.000
_cell.angle_alpha   90.00
_cell.angle_beta   90.00
_cell.angle_gamma   90.00
#
_symmetry.space_group_name_H-M   'P 1'
#
loop_
_entity.id
_entity.type
_entity.pdbx_description
1 polymer ?
#
loop_
_entity_poly.entity_id
_entity_poly.type
_entity_poly.pdbx_seq_one_letter_code
_entity_poly.pdbx_strand_id
1 'polypeptide(L)'
;MNKKAALVEISTSHDECLYSQLLFLGDSGYEVDLICSSILKDKVSVISSGFSTTYYTFGKSIISDFKNLLSIRKYLLEKKIKKVIFNSADGIQIRNLLLLPFPKEIEFTGILHDSEKVIRSGNQKFINKKIKKYFVLNDYILEYVNSLKLETQKFESFYPVFQPEYTSVKISKSSDEFWVCVPGRVEQKRRDYNQLFKNLAQTRLNEKVKIILLGKPDDAFKQQLKQTLNELNLTNRFVLFEEFLSNEIFYSYLKLSDLVLPLIHPSAAWFNKYFRTQISGSYNMAFTYKIPLLCEESFSVYEDFIDTGFFYKADNLIVKINELASDKNHYLKERSAMYKLQKWNYSFQKERYIKFLES
;
A
#
# COMPACT_ATOMS: atom_id res chain seq x y z
N MET A 1 13.05 23.68 -21.74
CA MET A 1 11.59 23.68 -21.43
C MET A 1 11.39 22.87 -20.16
N ASN A 2 10.68 23.40 -19.17
CA ASN A 2 10.35 22.62 -17.97
C ASN A 2 9.50 21.40 -18.37
N LYS A 3 9.86 20.22 -17.90
CA LYS A 3 9.08 18.99 -18.08
C LYS A 3 7.81 19.14 -17.22
N LYS A 4 6.61 19.01 -17.84
CA LYS A 4 5.34 19.09 -17.11
C LYS A 4 4.66 17.73 -17.03
N ALA A 5 4.18 17.39 -15.85
CA ALA A 5 3.42 16.16 -15.59
C ALA A 5 2.18 16.44 -14.76
N ALA A 6 1.12 15.66 -14.95
CA ALA A 6 0.00 15.58 -14.03
C ALA A 6 -0.03 14.22 -13.35
N LEU A 7 -0.13 14.21 -12.04
CA LEU A 7 -0.45 13.03 -11.25
C LEU A 7 -1.94 13.08 -10.88
N VAL A 8 -2.70 12.08 -11.29
CA VAL A 8 -4.16 12.09 -11.20
C VAL A 8 -4.66 10.96 -10.31
N GLU A 9 -5.35 11.31 -9.22
CA GLU A 9 -6.03 10.37 -8.34
C GLU A 9 -7.47 10.83 -8.07
N ILE A 10 -8.39 10.36 -8.89
CA ILE A 10 -9.81 10.72 -8.82
C ILE A 10 -10.69 9.62 -8.23
N SER A 11 -10.10 8.58 -7.68
CA SER A 11 -10.78 7.58 -6.86
C SER A 11 -10.92 8.04 -5.41
N THR A 12 -11.36 7.14 -4.54
CA THR A 12 -11.58 7.42 -3.11
C THR A 12 -10.50 6.84 -2.20
N SER A 13 -9.42 6.30 -2.77
CA SER A 13 -8.36 5.55 -2.07
C SER A 13 -7.02 5.68 -2.79
N HIS A 14 -5.99 5.00 -2.27
CA HIS A 14 -4.65 4.90 -2.85
C HIS A 14 -3.80 6.18 -2.76
N ASP A 15 -4.14 7.06 -1.81
CA ASP A 15 -3.35 8.25 -1.48
C ASP A 15 -1.92 7.89 -1.00
N GLU A 16 -1.74 6.69 -0.45
CA GLU A 16 -0.46 6.17 0.05
C GLU A 16 0.64 6.06 -1.03
N CYS A 17 0.26 5.99 -2.30
CA CYS A 17 1.22 5.90 -3.40
C CYS A 17 1.65 7.26 -3.96
N LEU A 18 0.94 8.35 -3.63
CA LEU A 18 1.14 9.67 -4.25
C LEU A 18 2.47 10.30 -3.85
N TYR A 19 2.83 10.25 -2.57
CA TYR A 19 4.00 10.98 -2.08
C TYR A 19 5.30 10.52 -2.73
N SER A 20 5.52 9.21 -2.84
CA SER A 20 6.69 8.64 -3.53
C SER A 20 6.78 9.13 -4.98
N GLN A 21 5.66 9.19 -5.69
CA GLN A 21 5.61 9.65 -7.08
C GLN A 21 5.88 11.15 -7.22
N LEU A 22 5.29 11.97 -6.31
CA LEU A 22 5.54 13.41 -6.27
C LEU A 22 7.03 13.70 -6.07
N LEU A 23 7.68 12.98 -5.15
CA LEU A 23 9.12 13.11 -4.93
C LEU A 23 9.93 12.70 -6.17
N PHE A 24 9.63 11.54 -6.78
CA PHE A 24 10.37 11.07 -7.95
C PHE A 24 10.27 12.04 -9.12
N LEU A 25 9.08 12.56 -9.39
CA LEU A 25 8.83 13.50 -10.46
C LEU A 25 9.50 14.86 -10.17
N GLY A 26 9.28 15.41 -8.97
CA GLY A 26 9.84 16.70 -8.57
C GLY A 26 11.37 16.72 -8.63
N ASP A 27 12.02 15.72 -8.03
CA ASP A 27 13.49 15.58 -8.02
C ASP A 27 14.09 15.24 -9.39
N SER A 28 13.24 14.89 -10.37
CA SER A 28 13.64 14.66 -11.76
C SER A 28 13.34 15.85 -12.66
N GLY A 29 13.03 17.00 -12.07
CA GLY A 29 12.84 18.28 -12.75
C GLY A 29 11.48 18.43 -13.43
N TYR A 30 10.47 17.66 -13.02
CA TYR A 30 9.10 17.86 -13.47
C TYR A 30 8.39 18.95 -12.64
N GLU A 31 7.73 19.88 -13.33
CA GLU A 31 6.66 20.69 -12.73
C GLU A 31 5.42 19.79 -12.65
N VAL A 32 5.01 19.45 -11.42
CA VAL A 32 3.94 18.45 -11.20
C VAL A 32 2.66 19.14 -10.76
N ASP A 33 1.59 18.92 -11.50
CA ASP A 33 0.22 19.24 -11.10
C ASP A 33 -0.47 18.01 -10.56
N LEU A 34 -0.92 18.08 -9.30
CA LEU A 34 -1.68 17.02 -8.65
C LEU A 34 -3.19 17.26 -8.81
N ILE A 35 -3.89 16.32 -9.42
CA ILE A 35 -5.35 16.38 -9.61
C ILE A 35 -5.98 15.27 -8.78
N CYS A 36 -6.74 15.63 -7.74
CA CYS A 36 -7.27 14.68 -6.79
C CYS A 36 -8.79 14.74 -6.60
N SER A 37 -9.36 13.64 -6.15
CA SER A 37 -10.71 13.62 -5.58
C SER A 37 -10.76 14.45 -4.29
N SER A 38 -11.81 15.26 -4.12
CA SER A 38 -12.00 16.06 -2.90
C SER A 38 -12.16 15.23 -1.63
N ILE A 39 -12.53 13.97 -1.74
CA ILE A 39 -12.64 13.05 -0.60
C ILE A 39 -11.26 12.74 0.03
N LEU A 40 -10.18 12.90 -0.75
CA LEU A 40 -8.81 12.69 -0.29
C LEU A 40 -8.14 13.97 0.22
N LYS A 41 -8.85 15.12 0.22
CA LYS A 41 -8.26 16.43 0.48
C LYS A 41 -7.43 16.48 1.75
N ASP A 42 -7.97 16.01 2.87
CA ASP A 42 -7.30 16.12 4.18
C ASP A 42 -6.01 15.29 4.23
N LYS A 43 -5.99 14.13 3.58
CA LYS A 43 -4.81 13.26 3.50
C LYS A 43 -3.77 13.80 2.53
N VAL A 44 -4.24 14.30 1.38
CA VAL A 44 -3.37 14.77 0.30
C VAL A 44 -2.76 16.13 0.61
N SER A 45 -3.44 17.01 1.36
CA SER A 45 -2.91 18.33 1.73
C SER A 45 -1.59 18.25 2.49
N VAL A 46 -1.41 17.21 3.29
CA VAL A 46 -0.16 16.99 4.06
C VAL A 46 1.01 16.63 3.15
N ILE A 47 0.74 15.84 2.09
CA ILE A 47 1.79 15.29 1.22
C ILE A 47 2.07 16.15 -0.02
N SER A 48 1.19 17.07 -0.36
CA SER A 48 1.28 17.89 -1.57
C SER A 48 1.84 19.30 -1.33
N SER A 49 2.40 19.56 -0.16
CA SER A 49 3.08 20.83 0.13
C SER A 49 4.19 21.08 -0.90
N GLY A 50 4.12 22.21 -1.60
CA GLY A 50 5.05 22.56 -2.68
C GLY A 50 4.61 22.13 -4.09
N PHE A 51 3.47 21.43 -4.25
CA PHE A 51 2.91 21.04 -5.54
C PHE A 51 1.58 21.74 -5.82
N SER A 52 1.36 22.12 -7.08
CA SER A 52 0.05 22.65 -7.51
C SER A 52 -1.00 21.54 -7.39
N THR A 53 -2.05 21.78 -6.60
CA THR A 53 -3.07 20.74 -6.33
C THR A 53 -4.46 21.26 -6.63
N THR A 54 -5.22 20.50 -7.42
CA THR A 54 -6.61 20.78 -7.78
C THR A 54 -7.51 19.63 -7.37
N TYR A 55 -8.66 19.96 -6.74
CA TYR A 55 -9.60 18.97 -6.24
C TYR A 55 -10.92 18.97 -7.00
N TYR A 56 -11.44 17.77 -7.31
CA TYR A 56 -12.72 17.56 -7.95
C TYR A 56 -13.61 16.62 -7.14
N THR A 57 -14.91 16.91 -7.08
CA THR A 57 -15.89 16.08 -6.34
C THR A 57 -16.64 15.18 -7.31
N PHE A 58 -16.48 13.88 -7.17
CA PHE A 58 -17.18 12.87 -7.97
C PHE A 58 -18.32 12.20 -7.18
N GLY A 59 -19.27 11.56 -7.90
CA GLY A 59 -20.34 10.77 -7.31
C GLY A 59 -21.61 11.54 -6.93
N LYS A 60 -21.68 12.87 -7.24
CA LYS A 60 -22.91 13.65 -7.00
C LYS A 60 -24.00 13.38 -8.05
N SER A 61 -23.63 13.39 -9.33
CA SER A 61 -24.48 13.03 -10.46
C SER A 61 -23.63 12.77 -11.70
N ILE A 62 -24.18 12.03 -12.66
CA ILE A 62 -23.50 11.73 -13.93
C ILE A 62 -23.11 13.01 -14.67
N ILE A 63 -24.00 14.02 -14.68
CA ILE A 63 -23.76 15.31 -15.35
C ILE A 63 -22.63 16.08 -14.64
N SER A 64 -22.64 16.12 -13.32
CA SER A 64 -21.57 16.75 -12.53
C SER A 64 -20.23 16.06 -12.76
N ASP A 65 -20.21 14.75 -12.73
CA ASP A 65 -18.99 13.95 -12.97
C ASP A 65 -18.44 14.21 -14.37
N PHE A 66 -19.32 14.26 -15.39
CA PHE A 66 -18.90 14.55 -16.76
C PHE A 66 -18.34 15.99 -16.90
N LYS A 67 -18.98 16.99 -16.27
CA LYS A 67 -18.44 18.37 -16.23
C LYS A 67 -17.05 18.41 -15.60
N ASN A 68 -16.82 17.67 -14.54
CA ASN A 68 -15.52 17.56 -13.89
C ASN A 68 -14.47 16.93 -14.83
N LEU A 69 -14.82 15.89 -15.57
CA LEU A 69 -13.92 15.28 -16.55
C LEU A 69 -13.56 16.23 -17.70
N LEU A 70 -14.53 17.00 -18.20
CA LEU A 70 -14.26 18.07 -19.18
C LEU A 70 -13.34 19.15 -18.61
N SER A 71 -13.54 19.54 -17.35
CA SER A 71 -12.69 20.51 -16.66
C SER A 71 -11.26 20.00 -16.49
N ILE A 72 -11.08 18.75 -16.09
CA ILE A 72 -9.76 18.10 -16.00
C ILE A 72 -9.08 18.11 -17.38
N ARG A 73 -9.79 17.68 -18.43
CA ARG A 73 -9.24 17.71 -19.78
C ARG A 73 -8.82 19.12 -20.19
N LYS A 74 -9.68 20.12 -19.97
CA LYS A 74 -9.38 21.52 -20.26
C LYS A 74 -8.12 21.99 -19.55
N TYR A 75 -8.03 21.71 -18.26
CA TYR A 75 -6.86 22.01 -17.43
C TYR A 75 -5.57 21.42 -18.00
N LEU A 76 -5.56 20.12 -18.32
CA LEU A 76 -4.40 19.43 -18.88
C LEU A 76 -3.91 20.10 -20.20
N LEU A 77 -4.84 20.51 -21.06
CA LEU A 77 -4.54 21.16 -22.32
C LEU A 77 -4.01 22.61 -22.15
N GLU A 78 -4.65 23.41 -21.30
CA GLU A 78 -4.25 24.79 -21.01
C GLU A 78 -2.87 24.88 -20.36
N LYS A 79 -2.57 23.94 -19.46
CA LYS A 79 -1.25 23.80 -18.80
C LYS A 79 -0.19 23.18 -19.71
N LYS A 80 -0.58 22.73 -20.92
CA LYS A 80 0.32 22.04 -21.87
C LYS A 80 1.03 20.82 -21.26
N ILE A 81 0.30 20.06 -20.46
CA ILE A 81 0.82 18.86 -19.81
C ILE A 81 0.91 17.74 -20.84
N LYS A 82 2.09 17.11 -20.95
CA LYS A 82 2.34 16.03 -21.92
C LYS A 82 2.37 14.66 -21.28
N LYS A 83 2.71 14.54 -20.00
CA LYS A 83 2.73 13.27 -19.27
C LYS A 83 1.64 13.27 -18.20
N VAL A 84 0.70 12.34 -18.32
CA VAL A 84 -0.41 12.18 -17.37
C VAL A 84 -0.30 10.78 -16.73
N ILE A 85 -0.11 10.75 -15.42
CA ILE A 85 0.04 9.54 -14.65
C ILE A 85 -1.23 9.34 -13.82
N PHE A 86 -1.97 8.28 -14.06
CA PHE A 86 -3.12 7.88 -13.25
C PHE A 86 -2.66 7.00 -12.10
N ASN A 87 -2.72 7.53 -10.88
CA ASN A 87 -2.37 6.77 -9.68
C ASN A 87 -3.30 5.56 -9.46
N SER A 88 -4.56 5.66 -9.95
CA SER A 88 -5.49 4.52 -10.06
C SER A 88 -5.98 4.46 -11.50
N ALA A 89 -5.36 3.62 -12.34
CA ALA A 89 -5.64 3.54 -13.76
C ALA A 89 -6.78 2.56 -14.07
N ASP A 90 -7.84 2.60 -13.29
CA ASP A 90 -9.02 1.75 -13.46
C ASP A 90 -10.33 2.50 -13.21
N GLY A 91 -11.43 1.82 -13.41
CA GLY A 91 -12.75 2.37 -13.09
C GLY A 91 -13.40 3.20 -14.20
N ILE A 92 -14.64 3.61 -13.91
CA ILE A 92 -15.52 4.25 -14.89
C ILE A 92 -15.10 5.69 -15.17
N GLN A 93 -14.61 6.42 -14.16
CA GLN A 93 -14.19 7.81 -14.30
C GLN A 93 -12.95 7.92 -15.21
N ILE A 94 -11.96 7.07 -15.02
CA ILE A 94 -10.75 7.02 -15.87
C ILE A 94 -11.13 6.62 -17.29
N ARG A 95 -11.98 5.60 -17.48
CA ARG A 95 -12.48 5.23 -18.80
C ARG A 95 -13.17 6.43 -19.47
N ASN A 96 -14.06 7.11 -18.78
CA ASN A 96 -14.81 8.23 -19.32
C ASN A 96 -13.92 9.44 -19.66
N LEU A 97 -12.89 9.72 -18.85
CA LEU A 97 -11.90 10.74 -19.16
C LEU A 97 -11.14 10.40 -20.45
N LEU A 98 -10.71 9.15 -20.61
CA LEU A 98 -9.97 8.67 -21.77
C LEU A 98 -10.84 8.51 -23.04
N LEU A 99 -12.18 8.58 -22.93
CA LEU A 99 -13.10 8.71 -24.06
C LEU A 99 -13.05 10.10 -24.69
N LEU A 100 -12.69 11.12 -23.93
CA LEU A 100 -12.53 12.46 -24.45
C LEU A 100 -11.36 12.54 -25.44
N PRO A 101 -11.44 13.37 -26.48
CA PRO A 101 -10.35 13.51 -27.44
C PRO A 101 -9.17 14.25 -26.81
N PHE A 102 -7.99 13.63 -26.89
CA PHE A 102 -6.71 14.21 -26.47
C PHE A 102 -5.74 14.27 -27.65
N PRO A 103 -4.88 15.31 -27.72
CA PRO A 103 -3.76 15.36 -28.68
C PRO A 103 -2.84 14.14 -28.52
N LYS A 104 -2.22 13.71 -29.63
CA LYS A 104 -1.34 12.54 -29.66
C LYS A 104 -0.07 12.71 -28.82
N GLU A 105 0.30 13.95 -28.54
CA GLU A 105 1.47 14.33 -27.75
C GLU A 105 1.29 14.10 -26.26
N ILE A 106 0.06 13.81 -25.78
CA ILE A 106 -0.21 13.48 -24.39
C ILE A 106 -0.03 11.97 -24.20
N GLU A 107 0.95 11.62 -23.39
CA GLU A 107 1.24 10.26 -23.00
C GLU A 107 0.54 9.92 -21.69
N PHE A 108 -0.14 8.77 -21.66
CA PHE A 108 -0.82 8.26 -20.49
C PHE A 108 -0.07 7.07 -19.90
N THR A 109 0.23 7.13 -18.62
CA THR A 109 0.76 6.02 -17.83
C THR A 109 -0.20 5.74 -16.68
N GLY A 110 -0.32 4.50 -16.23
CA GLY A 110 -1.22 4.15 -15.16
C GLY A 110 -0.59 3.28 -14.10
N ILE A 111 -1.16 3.27 -12.89
CA ILE A 111 -0.83 2.30 -11.85
C ILE A 111 -2.00 1.32 -11.69
N LEU A 112 -1.69 0.03 -11.62
CA LEU A 112 -2.64 -1.03 -11.36
C LEU A 112 -2.54 -1.47 -9.89
N HIS A 113 -3.57 -1.15 -9.09
CA HIS A 113 -3.68 -1.63 -7.72
C HIS A 113 -4.27 -3.04 -7.63
N ASP A 114 -5.01 -3.45 -8.66
CA ASP A 114 -5.48 -4.82 -8.88
C ASP A 114 -5.11 -5.23 -10.30
N SER A 115 -4.00 -5.92 -10.45
CA SER A 115 -3.47 -6.29 -11.76
C SER A 115 -4.32 -7.32 -12.50
N GLU A 116 -5.21 -8.05 -11.81
CA GLU A 116 -6.17 -8.95 -12.45
C GLU A 116 -7.15 -8.21 -13.36
N LYS A 117 -7.46 -6.94 -13.05
CA LYS A 117 -8.35 -6.11 -13.84
C LYS A 117 -7.86 -5.90 -15.27
N VAL A 118 -6.54 -5.95 -15.51
CA VAL A 118 -5.96 -5.73 -16.85
C VAL A 118 -6.54 -6.67 -17.91
N ILE A 119 -6.95 -7.89 -17.51
CA ILE A 119 -7.53 -8.89 -18.41
C ILE A 119 -9.03 -9.11 -18.19
N ARG A 120 -9.54 -8.92 -16.97
CA ARG A 120 -10.92 -9.30 -16.61
C ARG A 120 -11.93 -8.16 -16.69
N SER A 121 -11.50 -6.89 -16.57
CA SER A 121 -12.41 -5.75 -16.53
C SER A 121 -12.76 -5.23 -17.92
N GLY A 122 -14.07 -5.11 -18.23
CA GLY A 122 -14.54 -4.50 -19.48
C GLY A 122 -14.12 -3.03 -19.64
N ASN A 123 -14.14 -2.25 -18.53
CA ASN A 123 -13.62 -0.89 -18.53
C ASN A 123 -12.13 -0.85 -18.84
N GLN A 124 -11.37 -1.80 -18.27
CA GLN A 124 -9.93 -1.86 -18.45
C GLN A 124 -9.55 -2.20 -19.90
N LYS A 125 -10.30 -3.05 -20.56
CA LYS A 125 -10.09 -3.32 -22.02
C LYS A 125 -10.13 -2.04 -22.85
N PHE A 126 -11.00 -1.07 -22.49
CA PHE A 126 -11.03 0.24 -23.13
C PHE A 126 -9.84 1.11 -22.72
N ILE A 127 -9.54 1.18 -21.43
CA ILE A 127 -8.41 1.95 -20.87
C ILE A 127 -7.10 1.48 -21.50
N ASN A 128 -6.90 0.19 -21.66
CA ASN A 128 -5.72 -0.42 -22.28
C ASN A 128 -5.49 -0.03 -23.75
N LYS A 129 -6.53 0.46 -24.47
CA LYS A 129 -6.35 1.03 -25.81
C LYS A 129 -5.60 2.36 -25.78
N LYS A 130 -5.71 3.11 -24.68
CA LYS A 130 -5.13 4.43 -24.50
C LYS A 130 -3.86 4.41 -23.66
N ILE A 131 -3.85 3.63 -22.59
CA ILE A 131 -2.69 3.47 -21.71
C ILE A 131 -1.91 2.24 -22.15
N LYS A 132 -0.62 2.44 -22.45
CA LYS A 132 0.30 1.39 -22.91
C LYS A 132 1.36 1.04 -21.88
N LYS A 133 1.59 1.91 -20.89
CA LYS A 133 2.55 1.75 -19.82
C LYS A 133 1.83 1.68 -18.48
N TYR A 134 2.12 0.64 -17.71
CA TYR A 134 1.56 0.47 -16.39
C TYR A 134 2.63 0.19 -15.36
N PHE A 135 2.53 0.87 -14.24
CA PHE A 135 3.22 0.48 -13.03
C PHE A 135 2.39 -0.51 -12.20
N VAL A 136 3.07 -1.39 -11.53
CA VAL A 136 2.56 -2.24 -10.45
C VAL A 136 3.38 -2.00 -9.18
N LEU A 137 2.88 -2.46 -8.03
CA LEU A 137 3.39 -1.97 -6.73
C LEU A 137 4.49 -2.82 -6.09
N ASN A 138 4.93 -3.87 -6.74
CA ASN A 138 6.11 -4.69 -6.38
C ASN A 138 6.51 -5.69 -7.47
N ASP A 139 7.67 -6.32 -7.25
CA ASP A 139 8.27 -7.19 -8.23
C ASP A 139 7.47 -8.48 -8.42
N TYR A 140 6.89 -9.09 -7.37
CA TYR A 140 6.09 -10.30 -7.55
C TYR A 140 4.80 -10.06 -8.37
N ILE A 141 4.21 -8.84 -8.28
CA ILE A 141 3.09 -8.47 -9.16
C ILE A 141 3.58 -8.22 -10.58
N LEU A 142 4.80 -7.67 -10.75
CA LEU A 142 5.41 -7.49 -12.06
C LEU A 142 5.64 -8.86 -12.75
N GLU A 143 6.13 -9.86 -12.02
CA GLU A 143 6.24 -11.22 -12.52
C GLU A 143 4.90 -11.78 -13.01
N TYR A 144 3.84 -11.57 -12.21
CA TYR A 144 2.50 -12.00 -12.59
C TYR A 144 2.03 -11.33 -13.89
N VAL A 145 2.08 -10.00 -14.02
CA VAL A 145 1.59 -9.32 -15.22
C VAL A 145 2.45 -9.64 -16.46
N ASN A 146 3.75 -9.83 -16.30
CA ASN A 146 4.64 -10.26 -17.38
C ASN A 146 4.31 -11.69 -17.84
N SER A 147 3.90 -12.58 -16.92
CA SER A 147 3.46 -13.94 -17.27
C SER A 147 2.20 -13.97 -18.16
N LEU A 148 1.39 -12.88 -18.16
CA LEU A 148 0.22 -12.75 -19.02
C LEU A 148 0.56 -12.51 -20.50
N LYS A 149 1.81 -12.19 -20.83
CA LYS A 149 2.33 -11.96 -22.20
C LYS A 149 1.45 -11.01 -23.03
N LEU A 150 1.05 -9.87 -22.44
CA LEU A 150 0.24 -8.87 -23.12
C LEU A 150 1.09 -8.09 -24.12
N GLU A 151 0.83 -8.24 -25.43
CA GLU A 151 1.65 -7.67 -26.51
C GLU A 151 1.64 -6.14 -26.57
N THR A 152 0.57 -5.50 -26.09
CA THR A 152 0.35 -4.06 -26.29
C THR A 152 0.60 -3.22 -25.04
N GLN A 153 0.82 -3.83 -23.90
CA GLN A 153 1.12 -3.16 -22.63
C GLN A 153 2.54 -3.46 -22.18
N LYS A 154 3.20 -2.45 -21.64
CA LYS A 154 4.48 -2.57 -20.94
C LYS A 154 4.26 -2.39 -19.46
N PHE A 155 4.97 -3.15 -18.64
CA PHE A 155 4.85 -3.11 -17.20
C PHE A 155 6.20 -2.86 -16.55
N GLU A 156 6.19 -2.13 -15.45
CA GLU A 156 7.32 -1.95 -14.54
C GLU A 156 6.80 -1.89 -13.11
N SER A 157 7.61 -2.26 -12.15
CA SER A 157 7.25 -2.09 -10.74
C SER A 157 7.90 -0.85 -10.14
N PHE A 158 7.27 -0.32 -9.11
CA PHE A 158 7.91 0.58 -8.15
C PHE A 158 7.34 0.32 -6.76
N TYR A 159 8.09 0.72 -5.77
CA TYR A 159 7.67 0.58 -4.37
C TYR A 159 7.35 1.95 -3.78
N PRO A 160 6.09 2.23 -3.38
CA PRO A 160 5.69 3.47 -2.75
C PRO A 160 6.07 3.46 -1.25
N VAL A 161 7.38 3.34 -0.99
CA VAL A 161 7.93 3.19 0.37
C VAL A 161 8.53 4.49 0.94
N PHE A 162 8.36 5.59 0.25
CA PHE A 162 8.74 6.91 0.73
C PHE A 162 7.48 7.61 1.22
N GLN A 163 7.49 8.02 2.47
CA GLN A 163 6.34 8.62 3.16
C GLN A 163 6.76 9.99 3.73
N PRO A 164 5.82 10.93 3.89
CA PRO A 164 6.11 12.17 4.58
C PRO A 164 6.50 11.91 6.03
N GLU A 165 7.26 12.82 6.60
CA GLU A 165 7.53 12.78 8.02
C GLU A 165 6.29 13.24 8.80
N TYR A 166 5.78 12.34 9.63
CA TYR A 166 4.71 12.67 10.57
C TYR A 166 5.30 12.95 11.95
N THR A 167 4.75 13.94 12.63
CA THR A 167 5.14 14.26 14.02
C THR A 167 4.92 13.03 14.90
N SER A 168 5.96 12.62 15.61
CA SER A 168 5.87 11.45 16.48
C SER A 168 5.12 11.78 17.77
N VAL A 169 4.15 10.94 18.12
CA VAL A 169 3.47 10.98 19.40
C VAL A 169 4.27 10.15 20.42
N LYS A 170 4.39 10.66 21.64
CA LYS A 170 5.07 9.92 22.71
C LYS A 170 4.25 8.70 23.11
N ILE A 171 4.76 7.53 22.77
CA ILE A 171 4.19 6.23 23.13
C ILE A 171 5.20 5.50 24.01
N SER A 172 4.73 4.98 25.14
CA SER A 172 5.59 4.22 26.06
C SER A 172 5.68 2.76 25.59
N LYS A 173 6.91 2.33 25.28
CA LYS A 173 7.28 0.93 25.05
C LYS A 173 8.43 0.60 25.98
N SER A 174 8.29 -0.44 26.80
CA SER A 174 9.41 -0.92 27.63
C SER A 174 10.51 -1.55 26.75
N SER A 175 11.76 -1.45 27.18
CA SER A 175 12.92 -1.97 26.43
C SER A 175 12.94 -3.50 26.31
N ASP A 176 12.20 -4.19 27.16
CA ASP A 176 12.04 -5.64 27.16
C ASP A 176 10.80 -6.11 26.40
N GLU A 177 9.88 -5.19 25.99
CA GLU A 177 8.72 -5.53 25.20
C GLU A 177 9.08 -5.80 23.73
N PHE A 178 8.41 -6.78 23.14
CA PHE A 178 8.48 -7.14 21.73
C PHE A 178 7.11 -6.94 21.09
N TRP A 179 6.99 -5.95 20.18
CA TRP A 179 5.71 -5.56 19.60
C TRP A 179 5.50 -6.15 18.21
N VAL A 180 4.44 -6.92 18.07
CA VAL A 180 3.99 -7.49 16.79
C VAL A 180 2.80 -6.67 16.29
N CYS A 181 2.99 -5.94 15.21
CA CYS A 181 1.99 -5.04 14.65
C CYS A 181 1.20 -5.72 13.53
N VAL A 182 -0.13 -5.65 13.61
CA VAL A 182 -1.07 -6.01 12.55
C VAL A 182 -1.68 -4.70 12.01
N PRO A 183 -1.04 -4.04 11.01
CA PRO A 183 -1.46 -2.71 10.57
C PRO A 183 -2.63 -2.76 9.59
N GLY A 184 -3.52 -1.75 9.68
CA GLY A 184 -4.68 -1.57 8.82
C GLY A 184 -5.97 -2.10 9.42
N ARG A 185 -7.06 -2.06 8.64
CA ARG A 185 -8.41 -2.39 9.13
C ARG A 185 -8.46 -3.78 9.77
N VAL A 186 -9.04 -3.87 10.96
CA VAL A 186 -9.20 -5.11 11.73
C VAL A 186 -10.50 -5.78 11.30
N GLU A 187 -10.42 -6.65 10.28
CA GLU A 187 -11.57 -7.35 9.69
C GLU A 187 -11.21 -8.77 9.23
N GLN A 188 -12.09 -9.73 9.49
CA GLN A 188 -11.90 -11.15 9.15
C GLN A 188 -11.75 -11.40 7.64
N LYS A 189 -12.36 -10.57 6.80
CA LYS A 189 -12.35 -10.76 5.35
C LYS A 189 -10.95 -10.71 4.73
N ARG A 190 -10.09 -9.88 5.31
CA ARG A 190 -8.73 -9.62 4.79
C ARG A 190 -7.64 -10.33 5.57
N ARG A 191 -7.91 -10.69 6.84
CA ARG A 191 -6.93 -11.21 7.78
C ARG A 191 -7.50 -12.38 8.55
N ASP A 192 -6.72 -13.41 8.73
CA ASP A 192 -7.16 -14.63 9.42
C ASP A 192 -6.97 -14.53 10.94
N TYR A 193 -7.81 -13.74 11.59
CA TYR A 193 -7.83 -13.65 13.05
C TYR A 193 -8.23 -14.97 13.71
N ASN A 194 -9.04 -15.81 13.04
CA ASN A 194 -9.44 -17.11 13.59
C ASN A 194 -8.22 -17.99 13.80
N GLN A 195 -7.30 -18.03 12.82
CA GLN A 195 -6.07 -18.80 12.95
C GLN A 195 -5.15 -18.23 14.04
N LEU A 196 -5.07 -16.89 14.18
CA LEU A 196 -4.35 -16.26 15.27
C LEU A 196 -4.88 -16.72 16.64
N PHE A 197 -6.19 -16.64 16.86
CA PHE A 197 -6.79 -17.03 18.14
C PHE A 197 -6.69 -18.54 18.40
N LYS A 198 -6.80 -19.37 17.36
CA LYS A 198 -6.57 -20.81 17.48
C LYS A 198 -5.15 -21.11 17.97
N ASN A 199 -4.15 -20.44 17.43
CA ASN A 199 -2.76 -20.58 17.87
C ASN A 199 -2.56 -20.09 19.32
N LEU A 200 -3.20 -18.97 19.69
CA LEU A 200 -3.13 -18.41 21.06
C LEU A 200 -3.81 -19.30 22.10
N ALA A 201 -4.84 -20.05 21.71
CA ALA A 201 -5.48 -21.03 22.59
C ALA A 201 -4.60 -22.27 22.83
N GLN A 202 -3.71 -22.60 21.91
CA GLN A 202 -2.85 -23.79 21.96
C GLN A 202 -1.45 -23.51 22.51
N THR A 203 -0.96 -22.28 22.34
CA THR A 203 0.42 -21.90 22.70
C THR A 203 0.41 -20.63 23.51
N ARG A 204 1.00 -20.69 24.72
CA ARG A 204 1.14 -19.51 25.59
C ARG A 204 2.02 -18.46 24.91
N LEU A 205 1.54 -17.22 24.84
CA LEU A 205 2.29 -16.08 24.32
C LEU A 205 3.38 -15.68 25.34
N ASN A 206 4.61 -15.45 24.84
CA ASN A 206 5.74 -14.99 25.65
C ASN A 206 5.39 -13.67 26.36
N GLU A 207 5.78 -13.52 27.61
CA GLU A 207 5.40 -12.38 28.47
C GLU A 207 5.90 -11.03 27.96
N LYS A 208 6.94 -10.99 27.14
CA LYS A 208 7.47 -9.78 26.50
C LYS A 208 6.66 -9.34 25.29
N VAL A 209 5.88 -10.24 24.67
CA VAL A 209 5.18 -9.95 23.41
C VAL A 209 3.91 -9.16 23.67
N LYS A 210 3.71 -8.09 22.91
CA LYS A 210 2.42 -7.41 22.74
C LYS A 210 2.00 -7.44 21.27
N ILE A 211 0.72 -7.66 21.01
CA ILE A 211 0.12 -7.64 19.69
C ILE A 211 -0.64 -6.33 19.53
N ILE A 212 -0.23 -5.53 18.54
CA ILE A 212 -0.80 -4.21 18.27
C ILE A 212 -1.72 -4.35 17.05
N LEU A 213 -3.04 -4.37 17.24
CA LEU A 213 -4.01 -4.33 16.14
C LEU A 213 -4.18 -2.89 15.71
N LEU A 214 -3.29 -2.43 14.83
CA LEU A 214 -3.12 -1.03 14.46
C LEU A 214 -4.16 -0.59 13.41
N GLY A 215 -5.40 -0.45 13.86
CA GLY A 215 -6.52 -0.01 13.05
C GLY A 215 -7.86 -0.17 13.77
N LYS A 216 -8.90 0.49 13.23
CA LYS A 216 -10.25 0.34 13.77
C LYS A 216 -10.81 -1.04 13.41
N PRO A 217 -11.33 -1.80 14.40
CA PRO A 217 -12.07 -3.03 14.12
C PRO A 217 -13.38 -2.73 13.39
N ASP A 218 -13.81 -3.69 12.57
CA ASP A 218 -15.15 -3.73 12.03
C ASP A 218 -16.16 -3.87 13.18
N ASP A 219 -17.25 -3.10 13.15
CA ASP A 219 -18.23 -3.07 14.24
C ASP A 219 -18.81 -4.47 14.52
N ALA A 220 -19.01 -5.29 13.49
CA ALA A 220 -19.48 -6.67 13.62
C ALA A 220 -18.44 -7.58 14.32
N PHE A 221 -17.15 -7.32 14.15
CA PHE A 221 -16.08 -8.12 14.71
C PHE A 221 -15.59 -7.65 16.09
N LYS A 222 -15.83 -6.38 16.43
CA LYS A 222 -15.32 -5.73 17.65
C LYS A 222 -15.71 -6.47 18.94
N GLN A 223 -16.97 -6.86 19.05
CA GLN A 223 -17.47 -7.56 20.24
C GLN A 223 -16.86 -8.95 20.36
N GLN A 224 -16.87 -9.71 19.28
CA GLN A 224 -16.25 -11.04 19.22
C GLN A 224 -14.76 -10.99 19.59
N LEU A 225 -14.03 -10.01 19.05
CA LEU A 225 -12.62 -9.78 19.37
C LEU A 225 -12.39 -9.60 20.87
N LYS A 226 -13.13 -8.67 21.50
CA LYS A 226 -13.01 -8.41 22.95
C LYS A 226 -13.36 -9.63 23.79
N GLN A 227 -14.43 -10.32 23.43
CA GLN A 227 -14.85 -11.54 24.15
C GLN A 227 -13.75 -12.62 24.05
N THR A 228 -13.24 -12.92 22.84
CA THR A 228 -12.20 -13.92 22.65
C THR A 228 -10.93 -13.59 23.44
N LEU A 229 -10.49 -12.33 23.45
CA LEU A 229 -9.32 -11.91 24.23
C LEU A 229 -9.52 -12.05 25.74
N ASN A 230 -10.73 -11.81 26.22
CA ASN A 230 -11.08 -11.99 27.63
C ASN A 230 -11.10 -13.49 28.01
N GLU A 231 -11.71 -14.33 27.19
CA GLU A 231 -11.74 -15.81 27.39
C GLU A 231 -10.35 -16.43 27.42
N LEU A 232 -9.42 -15.90 26.59
CA LEU A 232 -8.03 -16.33 26.55
C LEU A 232 -7.14 -15.66 27.61
N ASN A 233 -7.68 -14.75 28.44
CA ASN A 233 -6.92 -13.94 29.42
C ASN A 233 -5.78 -13.13 28.77
N LEU A 234 -5.98 -12.61 27.57
CA LEU A 234 -4.98 -11.89 26.78
C LEU A 234 -5.28 -10.39 26.59
N THR A 235 -6.29 -9.84 27.27
CA THR A 235 -6.70 -8.44 27.11
C THR A 235 -5.53 -7.45 27.33
N ASN A 236 -4.66 -7.70 28.30
CA ASN A 236 -3.49 -6.87 28.62
C ASN A 236 -2.29 -7.11 27.66
N ARG A 237 -2.40 -8.08 26.76
CA ARG A 237 -1.36 -8.44 25.77
C ARG A 237 -1.66 -7.84 24.39
N PHE A 238 -2.85 -7.25 24.22
CA PHE A 238 -3.30 -6.63 22.98
C PHE A 238 -3.50 -5.12 23.16
N VAL A 239 -3.05 -4.36 22.17
CA VAL A 239 -3.41 -2.95 22.03
C VAL A 239 -4.45 -2.84 20.94
N LEU A 240 -5.63 -2.33 21.29
CA LEU A 240 -6.79 -2.16 20.41
C LEU A 240 -7.15 -0.69 20.31
N PHE A 241 -7.68 -0.29 19.17
CA PHE A 241 -8.16 1.07 18.93
C PHE A 241 -9.64 1.03 18.55
N GLU A 242 -10.43 1.90 19.14
CA GLU A 242 -11.87 1.93 18.89
C GLU A 242 -12.26 2.85 17.75
N GLU A 243 -11.40 3.82 17.44
CA GLU A 243 -11.61 4.82 16.40
C GLU A 243 -10.51 4.80 15.33
N PHE A 244 -10.73 5.53 14.26
CA PHE A 244 -9.68 5.78 13.27
C PHE A 244 -8.53 6.57 13.91
N LEU A 245 -7.32 6.08 13.67
CA LEU A 245 -6.12 6.72 14.18
C LEU A 245 -5.69 7.86 13.25
N SER A 246 -5.21 8.95 13.84
CA SER A 246 -4.46 9.94 13.05
C SER A 246 -3.14 9.32 12.53
N ASN A 247 -2.59 9.90 11.48
CA ASN A 247 -1.33 9.41 10.91
C ASN A 247 -0.20 9.44 11.95
N GLU A 248 -0.15 10.47 12.80
CA GLU A 248 0.87 10.64 13.85
C GLU A 248 0.84 9.47 14.83
N ILE A 249 -0.35 9.09 15.31
CA ILE A 249 -0.51 7.95 16.21
C ILE A 249 -0.19 6.65 15.49
N PHE A 250 -0.76 6.45 14.31
CA PHE A 250 -0.59 5.23 13.52
C PHE A 250 0.89 4.94 13.24
N TYR A 251 1.61 5.93 12.68
CA TYR A 251 3.01 5.75 12.34
C TYR A 251 3.93 5.71 13.55
N SER A 252 3.54 6.34 14.68
CA SER A 252 4.31 6.22 15.93
C SER A 252 4.28 4.79 16.49
N TYR A 253 3.11 4.12 16.51
CA TYR A 253 3.02 2.71 16.90
C TYR A 253 3.78 1.81 15.92
N LEU A 254 3.62 2.05 14.62
CA LEU A 254 4.28 1.25 13.60
C LEU A 254 5.81 1.33 13.72
N LYS A 255 6.39 2.54 13.87
CA LYS A 255 7.84 2.74 14.02
C LYS A 255 8.42 2.05 15.26
N LEU A 256 7.64 1.92 16.32
CA LEU A 256 8.02 1.23 17.54
C LEU A 256 7.87 -0.29 17.47
N SER A 257 7.20 -0.79 16.45
CA SER A 257 6.96 -2.24 16.30
C SER A 257 8.24 -2.96 15.89
N ASP A 258 8.37 -4.20 16.37
CA ASP A 258 9.49 -5.08 16.05
C ASP A 258 9.17 -5.96 14.83
N LEU A 259 7.93 -6.39 14.67
CA LEU A 259 7.45 -7.17 13.53
C LEU A 259 6.18 -6.58 12.94
N VAL A 260 6.02 -6.72 11.64
CA VAL A 260 4.73 -6.54 10.95
C VAL A 260 4.18 -7.91 10.58
N LEU A 261 2.97 -8.19 11.06
CA LEU A 261 2.24 -9.45 10.85
C LEU A 261 1.02 -9.19 9.93
N PRO A 262 1.07 -9.53 8.64
CA PRO A 262 -0.04 -9.30 7.71
C PRO A 262 -1.27 -10.17 7.99
N LEU A 263 -1.12 -11.34 8.63
CA LEU A 263 -2.18 -12.35 8.87
C LEU A 263 -2.91 -12.78 7.58
N ILE A 264 -2.17 -12.98 6.51
CA ILE A 264 -2.72 -13.42 5.22
C ILE A 264 -2.38 -14.90 5.07
N HIS A 265 -3.41 -15.74 5.17
CA HIS A 265 -3.29 -17.20 5.10
C HIS A 265 -4.04 -17.75 3.90
N PRO A 266 -3.67 -18.94 3.37
CA PRO A 266 -4.35 -19.60 2.25
C PRO A 266 -5.85 -19.80 2.45
N SER A 267 -6.29 -19.93 3.72
CA SER A 267 -7.71 -20.02 4.12
C SER A 267 -8.47 -18.70 4.01
N ALA A 268 -7.78 -17.54 3.96
CA ALA A 268 -8.43 -16.24 3.90
C ALA A 268 -9.03 -15.95 2.51
N ALA A 269 -10.23 -15.36 2.48
CA ALA A 269 -10.96 -15.09 1.23
C ALA A 269 -10.18 -14.23 0.22
N TRP A 270 -9.29 -13.38 0.70
CA TRP A 270 -8.49 -12.49 -0.14
C TRP A 270 -7.05 -12.98 -0.36
N PHE A 271 -6.72 -14.21 0.05
CA PHE A 271 -5.37 -14.75 -0.09
C PHE A 271 -4.85 -14.65 -1.53
N ASN A 272 -5.58 -15.21 -2.51
CA ASN A 272 -5.14 -15.23 -3.90
C ASN A 272 -4.90 -13.82 -4.48
N LYS A 273 -5.63 -12.82 -4.00
CA LYS A 273 -5.41 -11.43 -4.40
C LYS A 273 -4.08 -10.92 -3.86
N TYR A 274 -3.84 -11.01 -2.55
CA TYR A 274 -2.61 -10.54 -1.93
C TYR A 274 -1.40 -11.39 -2.27
N PHE A 275 -1.62 -12.62 -2.66
CA PHE A 275 -0.57 -13.52 -3.09
C PHE A 275 -0.10 -13.24 -4.53
N ARG A 276 -0.95 -12.70 -5.44
CA ARG A 276 -0.59 -12.58 -6.87
C ARG A 276 -0.84 -11.22 -7.50
N THR A 277 -1.96 -10.58 -7.20
CA THR A 277 -2.48 -9.50 -8.05
C THR A 277 -2.62 -8.15 -7.38
N GLN A 278 -2.51 -8.12 -6.06
CA GLN A 278 -2.62 -6.91 -5.25
C GLN A 278 -1.55 -6.90 -4.17
N ILE A 279 -1.19 -5.71 -3.71
CA ILE A 279 -0.36 -5.58 -2.52
C ILE A 279 -1.23 -5.39 -1.27
N SER A 280 -0.81 -5.96 -0.16
CA SER A 280 -1.29 -5.52 1.15
C SER A 280 -0.53 -4.27 1.58
N GLY A 281 -1.21 -3.22 2.00
CA GLY A 281 -0.57 -2.02 2.53
C GLY A 281 0.42 -2.30 3.67
N SER A 282 0.21 -3.40 4.42
CA SER A 282 1.14 -3.83 5.48
C SER A 282 2.55 -4.14 4.96
N TYR A 283 2.71 -4.59 3.72
CA TYR A 283 4.02 -4.87 3.14
C TYR A 283 4.80 -3.57 2.91
N ASN A 284 4.19 -2.60 2.22
CA ASN A 284 4.84 -1.30 1.99
C ASN A 284 5.17 -0.57 3.29
N MET A 285 4.33 -0.69 4.32
CA MET A 285 4.60 -0.13 5.64
C MET A 285 5.84 -0.78 6.28
N ALA A 286 5.95 -2.11 6.21
CA ALA A 286 7.12 -2.84 6.71
C ALA A 286 8.39 -2.42 5.95
N PHE A 287 8.33 -2.34 4.63
CA PHE A 287 9.45 -1.92 3.78
C PHE A 287 9.87 -0.47 4.04
N THR A 288 8.91 0.44 4.20
CA THR A 288 9.16 1.85 4.51
C THR A 288 10.00 2.02 5.78
N TYR A 289 9.61 1.33 6.85
CA TYR A 289 10.25 1.49 8.17
C TYR A 289 11.29 0.42 8.48
N LYS A 290 11.62 -0.44 7.51
CA LYS A 290 12.59 -1.53 7.66
C LYS A 290 12.25 -2.39 8.90
N ILE A 291 10.97 -2.77 8.99
CA ILE A 291 10.47 -3.65 10.03
C ILE A 291 10.28 -5.03 9.39
N PRO A 292 10.90 -6.09 9.91
CA PRO A 292 10.75 -7.41 9.33
C PRO A 292 9.28 -7.85 9.27
N LEU A 293 8.91 -8.47 8.15
CA LEU A 293 7.62 -9.13 7.98
C LEU A 293 7.64 -10.50 8.66
N LEU A 294 6.49 -10.91 9.20
CA LEU A 294 6.25 -12.28 9.60
C LEU A 294 5.11 -12.81 8.73
N CYS A 295 5.46 -13.54 7.67
CA CYS A 295 4.54 -14.03 6.65
C CYS A 295 4.26 -15.52 6.78
N GLU A 296 3.10 -15.95 6.33
CA GLU A 296 2.81 -17.38 6.17
C GLU A 296 3.72 -17.97 5.08
N GLU A 297 4.14 -19.24 5.24
CA GLU A 297 5.21 -19.87 4.45
C GLU A 297 4.98 -19.87 2.93
N SER A 298 3.73 -19.78 2.45
CA SER A 298 3.43 -19.66 1.02
C SER A 298 4.11 -18.47 0.35
N PHE A 299 4.39 -17.39 1.10
CA PHE A 299 5.06 -16.21 0.58
C PHE A 299 6.57 -16.38 0.40
N SER A 300 7.16 -17.47 0.87
CA SER A 300 8.59 -17.76 0.75
C SER A 300 9.08 -18.01 -0.69
N VAL A 301 8.17 -18.04 -1.65
CA VAL A 301 8.47 -18.16 -3.08
C VAL A 301 8.87 -16.83 -3.73
N TYR A 302 8.65 -15.70 -3.04
CA TYR A 302 8.93 -14.37 -3.56
C TYR A 302 10.12 -13.71 -2.86
N GLU A 303 11.08 -13.23 -3.64
CA GLU A 303 12.28 -12.54 -3.13
C GLU A 303 11.96 -11.36 -2.22
N ASP A 304 10.88 -10.62 -2.52
CA ASP A 304 10.43 -9.50 -1.68
C ASP A 304 10.21 -9.87 -0.22
N PHE A 305 9.81 -11.10 0.05
CA PHE A 305 9.54 -11.59 1.41
C PHE A 305 10.72 -12.38 2.00
N ILE A 306 11.50 -13.09 1.17
CA ILE A 306 12.71 -13.81 1.61
C ILE A 306 13.71 -12.82 2.24
N ASP A 307 13.95 -11.71 1.55
CA ASP A 307 14.94 -10.71 1.96
C ASP A 307 14.47 -9.80 3.10
N THR A 308 13.20 -9.85 3.49
CA THR A 308 12.60 -8.84 4.36
C THR A 308 11.90 -9.38 5.58
N GLY A 309 11.96 -10.68 5.85
CA GLY A 309 11.23 -11.19 6.99
C GLY A 309 11.45 -12.64 7.33
N PHE A 310 10.50 -13.14 8.08
CA PHE A 310 10.45 -14.49 8.62
C PHE A 310 9.19 -15.19 8.13
N PHE A 311 9.22 -16.52 8.15
CA PHE A 311 8.10 -17.35 7.75
C PHE A 311 7.61 -18.25 8.88
N TYR A 312 6.31 -18.53 8.86
CA TYR A 312 5.66 -19.46 9.79
C TYR A 312 4.63 -20.33 9.05
N LYS A 313 4.42 -21.53 9.59
CA LYS A 313 3.26 -22.37 9.19
C LYS A 313 2.02 -21.92 9.96
N ALA A 314 0.86 -22.04 9.35
CA ALA A 314 -0.38 -21.54 9.95
C ALA A 314 -0.65 -22.04 11.39
N ASP A 315 -0.17 -23.21 11.76
CA ASP A 315 -0.35 -23.84 13.08
C ASP A 315 0.76 -23.50 14.08
N ASN A 316 1.86 -22.84 13.68
CA ASN A 316 2.98 -22.51 14.55
C ASN A 316 3.28 -21.01 14.70
N LEU A 317 2.34 -20.15 14.35
CA LEU A 317 2.49 -18.69 14.38
C LEU A 317 3.01 -18.19 15.74
N ILE A 318 2.40 -18.61 16.85
CA ILE A 318 2.77 -18.14 18.19
C ILE A 318 4.12 -18.71 18.63
N VAL A 319 4.43 -19.94 18.23
CA VAL A 319 5.76 -20.50 18.45
C VAL A 319 6.82 -19.62 17.80
N LYS A 320 6.61 -19.25 16.52
CA LYS A 320 7.55 -18.41 15.76
C LYS A 320 7.69 -17.00 16.35
N ILE A 321 6.60 -16.39 16.79
CA ILE A 321 6.65 -15.08 17.49
C ILE A 321 7.48 -15.19 18.77
N ASN A 322 7.27 -16.24 19.57
CA ASN A 322 8.00 -16.48 20.82
C ASN A 322 9.50 -16.70 20.59
N GLU A 323 9.87 -17.45 19.56
CA GLU A 323 11.27 -17.64 19.15
C GLU A 323 11.94 -16.30 18.85
N LEU A 324 11.33 -15.49 17.99
CA LEU A 324 11.87 -14.17 17.59
C LEU A 324 11.94 -13.19 18.76
N ALA A 325 10.98 -13.21 19.67
CA ALA A 325 10.99 -12.39 20.88
C ALA A 325 12.08 -12.81 21.87
N SER A 326 12.52 -14.09 21.83
CA SER A 326 13.55 -14.64 22.72
C SER A 326 14.95 -14.49 22.15
N ASP A 327 15.12 -14.57 20.82
CA ASP A 327 16.40 -14.41 20.11
C ASP A 327 16.53 -13.02 19.46
N LYS A 328 16.83 -12.04 20.30
CA LYS A 328 17.01 -10.65 19.86
C LYS A 328 18.17 -10.50 18.86
N ASN A 329 19.21 -11.32 18.93
CA ASN A 329 20.37 -11.22 18.04
C ASN A 329 20.01 -11.66 16.62
N HIS A 330 19.31 -12.79 16.48
CA HIS A 330 18.81 -13.23 15.17
C HIS A 330 17.87 -12.21 14.55
N TYR A 331 16.91 -11.72 15.33
CA TYR A 331 15.98 -10.67 14.87
C TYR A 331 16.71 -9.40 14.39
N LEU A 332 17.67 -8.88 15.16
CA LEU A 332 18.41 -7.67 14.81
C LEU A 332 19.28 -7.86 13.56
N LYS A 333 19.85 -9.04 13.35
CA LYS A 333 20.62 -9.40 12.15
C LYS A 333 19.73 -9.29 10.90
N GLU A 334 18.57 -9.90 10.92
CA GLU A 334 17.64 -9.86 9.78
C GLU A 334 17.12 -8.44 9.52
N ARG A 335 16.73 -7.72 10.56
CA ARG A 335 16.35 -6.31 10.43
C ARG A 335 17.46 -5.46 9.81
N SER A 336 18.70 -5.69 10.21
CA SER A 336 19.86 -4.97 9.68
C SER A 336 20.11 -5.28 8.19
N ALA A 337 19.81 -6.50 7.74
CA ALA A 337 19.96 -6.89 6.35
C ALA A 337 19.04 -6.07 5.42
N MET A 338 17.83 -5.74 5.87
CA MET A 338 16.86 -4.92 5.09
C MET A 338 17.43 -3.55 4.70
N TYR A 339 18.29 -2.94 5.52
CA TYR A 339 18.89 -1.64 5.21
C TYR A 339 19.88 -1.68 4.05
N LYS A 340 20.37 -2.86 3.68
CA LYS A 340 21.34 -3.07 2.60
C LYS A 340 20.70 -3.32 1.23
N LEU A 341 19.38 -3.55 1.19
CA LEU A 341 18.68 -3.86 -0.04
C LEU A 341 18.54 -2.61 -0.92
N GLN A 342 19.13 -2.66 -2.11
CA GLN A 342 19.10 -1.53 -3.07
C GLN A 342 17.68 -1.14 -3.49
N LYS A 343 16.78 -2.12 -3.60
CA LYS A 343 15.39 -1.87 -4.01
C LYS A 343 14.60 -0.96 -3.05
N TRP A 344 15.10 -0.72 -1.82
CA TRP A 344 14.52 0.23 -0.89
C TRP A 344 15.22 1.60 -0.91
N ASN A 345 16.22 1.79 -1.77
CA ASN A 345 16.93 3.05 -1.88
C ASN A 345 16.15 4.02 -2.76
N TYR A 346 16.13 5.28 -2.33
CA TYR A 346 15.42 6.34 -3.03
C TYR A 346 15.91 6.53 -4.47
N SER A 347 17.22 6.65 -4.67
CA SER A 347 17.81 6.83 -6.00
C SER A 347 17.48 5.68 -6.95
N PHE A 348 17.52 4.43 -6.47
CA PHE A 348 17.16 3.26 -7.27
C PHE A 348 15.69 3.30 -7.72
N GLN A 349 14.76 3.55 -6.78
CA GLN A 349 13.33 3.59 -7.11
C GLN A 349 12.98 4.78 -8.01
N LYS A 350 13.58 5.96 -7.75
CA LYS A 350 13.41 7.13 -8.60
C LYS A 350 13.88 6.87 -10.03
N GLU A 351 15.10 6.34 -10.19
CA GLU A 351 15.66 6.04 -11.51
C GLU A 351 14.79 5.03 -12.28
N ARG A 352 14.39 3.94 -11.63
CA ARG A 352 13.50 2.92 -12.20
C ARG A 352 12.18 3.52 -12.66
N TYR A 353 11.54 4.32 -11.83
CA TYR A 353 10.27 4.97 -12.12
C TYR A 353 10.40 5.93 -13.31
N ILE A 354 11.38 6.83 -13.29
CA ILE A 354 11.57 7.84 -14.34
C ILE A 354 11.99 7.20 -15.66
N LYS A 355 12.90 6.23 -15.65
CA LYS A 355 13.32 5.51 -16.85
C LYS A 355 12.14 4.87 -17.58
N PHE A 356 11.24 4.22 -16.84
CA PHE A 356 10.04 3.64 -17.43
C PHE A 356 9.03 4.69 -17.91
N LEU A 357 8.86 5.77 -17.18
CA LEU A 357 7.98 6.86 -17.59
C LEU A 357 8.45 7.54 -18.89
N GLU A 358 9.76 7.63 -19.11
CA GLU A 358 10.37 8.29 -20.26
C GLU A 358 10.67 7.35 -21.46
N SER A 359 10.57 6.02 -21.29
CA SER A 359 10.87 5.01 -22.32
C SER A 359 9.98 5.03 -23.56
#